data_fc98ca324485d28d2241d97add875603
#
_entry.id   fc98ca324485d28d2241d97add875603
#
_cell.length_a   1.000
_cell.length_b   1.000
_cell.length_c   1.000
_cell.angle_alpha   90.00
_cell.angle_beta   90.00
_cell.angle_gamma   90.00
#
_symmetry.space_group_name_H-M   'P 1'
#
loop_
_entity.id
_entity.type
_entity.pdbx_description
1 polymer ?
#
loop_
_entity_poly.entity_id
_entity_poly.type
_entity_poly.pdbx_seq_one_letter_code
_entity_poly.pdbx_strand_id
1 'polypeptide(L)'
;IYLHQYFKFPDEFGGTRSFDLATGFLRSGHQVDMLTSTSDGRYKEGKRWSRVEKNGLIVHYIYLPYGNDMAYLNRSIVFFQFLWFATFKLLSLKGDLILASSTPLTIGIPALIKKWIHKTPFVYLLYQNRLSLTN
;
A
#
# COMPACT_ATOMS: atom_id res chain seq x y z
N ILE A 1 -8.89 3.91 4.35
CA ILE A 1 -7.53 4.00 3.76
C ILE A 1 -6.97 2.59 3.66
N TYR A 2 -6.45 2.23 2.49
CA TYR A 2 -5.85 0.91 2.25
C TYR A 2 -4.32 1.05 2.07
N LEU A 3 -3.57 0.51 3.01
CA LEU A 3 -2.09 0.52 3.00
C LEU A 3 -1.56 -0.80 2.46
N HIS A 4 -0.96 -0.78 1.27
CA HIS A 4 -0.38 -1.93 0.59
C HIS A 4 0.84 -1.52 -0.23
N GLN A 5 2.03 -2.03 0.10
CA GLN A 5 3.29 -1.53 -0.49
C GLN A 5 3.42 -1.79 -1.99
N TYR A 6 2.93 -2.92 -2.50
CA TYR A 6 3.16 -3.36 -3.89
C TYR A 6 1.85 -3.50 -4.66
N PHE A 7 1.03 -2.45 -4.63
CA PHE A 7 -0.22 -2.41 -5.38
C PHE A 7 0.02 -2.39 -6.90
N LYS A 8 -0.79 -3.13 -7.64
CA LYS A 8 -0.82 -3.15 -9.11
C LYS A 8 -2.26 -3.10 -9.63
N PHE A 9 -2.46 -2.38 -10.73
CA PHE A 9 -3.69 -2.48 -11.50
C PHE A 9 -3.71 -3.77 -12.34
N PRO A 10 -4.90 -4.24 -12.78
CA PRO A 10 -5.02 -5.47 -13.58
C PRO A 10 -4.30 -5.42 -14.93
N ASP A 11 -4.07 -4.24 -15.48
CA ASP A 11 -3.33 -3.99 -16.72
C ASP A 11 -1.79 -3.95 -16.50
N GLU A 12 -1.34 -4.11 -15.26
CA GLU A 12 0.07 -4.18 -14.90
C GLU A 12 0.47 -5.61 -14.54
N PHE A 13 1.75 -5.95 -14.75
CA PHE A 13 2.27 -7.26 -14.35
C PHE A 13 2.35 -7.37 -12.83
N GLY A 14 1.67 -8.35 -12.26
CA GLY A 14 1.68 -8.62 -10.83
C GLY A 14 0.35 -9.14 -10.28
N GLY A 15 0.27 -9.27 -8.96
CA GLY A 15 -0.94 -9.73 -8.28
C GLY A 15 -2.00 -8.63 -8.15
N THR A 16 -3.23 -8.94 -8.52
CA THR A 16 -4.37 -7.98 -8.55
C THR A 16 -5.28 -8.03 -7.32
N ARG A 17 -4.99 -8.89 -6.36
CA ARG A 17 -5.86 -9.11 -5.19
C ARG A 17 -6.20 -7.84 -4.42
N SER A 18 -5.23 -6.96 -4.19
CA SER A 18 -5.47 -5.69 -3.51
C SER A 18 -6.39 -4.78 -4.31
N PHE A 19 -6.32 -4.85 -5.64
CA PHE A 19 -7.26 -4.17 -6.53
C PHE A 19 -8.67 -4.75 -6.42
N ASP A 20 -8.81 -6.06 -6.43
CA ASP A 20 -10.11 -6.74 -6.32
C ASP A 20 -10.79 -6.41 -4.99
N LEU A 21 -10.02 -6.41 -3.89
CA LEU A 21 -10.52 -6.06 -2.57
C LEU A 21 -10.93 -4.57 -2.50
N ALA A 22 -10.09 -3.67 -3.01
CA ALA A 22 -10.39 -2.23 -3.06
C ALA A 22 -11.65 -1.97 -3.91
N THR A 23 -11.78 -2.65 -5.04
CA THR A 23 -12.96 -2.56 -5.90
C THR A 23 -14.22 -3.09 -5.20
N GLY A 24 -14.10 -4.14 -4.40
CA GLY A 24 -15.18 -4.65 -3.58
C GLY A 24 -15.71 -3.58 -2.60
N PHE A 25 -14.81 -2.86 -1.92
CA PHE A 25 -15.21 -1.76 -1.06
C PHE A 25 -15.87 -0.60 -1.81
N LEU A 26 -15.34 -0.24 -2.99
CA LEU A 26 -15.96 0.80 -3.83
C LEU A 26 -17.38 0.40 -4.26
N ARG A 27 -17.61 -0.85 -4.66
CA ARG A 27 -18.94 -1.37 -5.01
C ARG A 27 -19.91 -1.36 -3.83
N SER A 28 -19.39 -1.47 -2.61
CA SER A 28 -20.17 -1.38 -1.36
C SER A 28 -20.42 0.06 -0.92
N GLY A 29 -20.07 1.06 -1.73
CA GLY A 29 -20.31 2.48 -1.47
C GLY A 29 -19.25 3.17 -0.61
N HIS A 30 -18.13 2.53 -0.35
CA HIS A 30 -17.02 3.14 0.39
C HIS A 30 -16.09 3.94 -0.53
N GLN A 31 -15.46 4.97 0.00
CA GLN A 31 -14.32 5.63 -0.62
C GLN A 31 -13.03 4.93 -0.23
N VAL A 32 -12.13 4.72 -1.19
CA VAL A 32 -10.87 4.02 -0.94
C VAL A 32 -9.69 4.88 -1.39
N ASP A 33 -8.84 5.22 -0.45
CA ASP A 33 -7.53 5.81 -0.66
C ASP A 33 -6.47 4.73 -0.47
N MET A 34 -5.78 4.36 -1.55
CA MET A 34 -4.70 3.37 -1.55
C MET A 34 -3.36 4.08 -1.38
N LEU A 35 -2.55 3.66 -0.40
CA LEU A 35 -1.16 4.09 -0.26
C LEU A 35 -0.24 2.96 -0.69
N THR A 36 0.63 3.27 -1.65
CA THR A 36 1.54 2.27 -2.22
C THR A 36 2.86 2.88 -2.68
N SER A 37 3.85 2.03 -2.96
CA SER A 37 5.09 2.43 -3.63
C SER A 37 5.11 1.95 -5.07
N THR A 38 5.91 2.60 -5.89
CA THR A 38 6.18 2.18 -7.26
C THR A 38 7.64 2.47 -7.63
N SER A 39 8.21 1.63 -8.48
CA SER A 39 9.49 1.86 -9.15
C SER A 39 9.32 2.38 -10.59
N ASP A 40 8.08 2.56 -11.03
CA ASP A 40 7.77 3.09 -12.36
C ASP A 40 8.01 4.61 -12.40
N GLY A 41 8.93 5.02 -13.26
CA GLY A 41 9.29 6.44 -13.42
C GLY A 41 8.14 7.34 -13.90
N ARG A 42 7.08 6.78 -14.49
CA ARG A 42 5.88 7.53 -14.89
C ARG A 42 5.23 8.25 -13.71
N TYR A 43 5.36 7.72 -12.51
CA TYR A 43 4.81 8.28 -11.28
C TYR A 43 5.79 9.19 -10.52
N LYS A 44 6.92 9.55 -11.14
CA LYS A 44 7.92 10.48 -10.57
C LYS A 44 7.64 11.92 -10.99
N GLU A 45 6.56 12.50 -10.54
CA GLU A 45 6.10 13.83 -10.96
C GLU A 45 6.69 15.00 -10.13
N GLY A 46 7.97 15.01 -9.84
CA GLY A 46 8.62 16.11 -9.10
C GLY A 46 8.17 16.28 -7.65
N LYS A 47 7.04 15.72 -7.26
CA LYS A 47 6.54 15.64 -5.89
C LYS A 47 6.85 14.28 -5.29
N ARG A 48 6.97 14.21 -3.97
CA ARG A 48 7.22 12.93 -3.27
C ARG A 48 6.10 11.92 -3.46
N TRP A 49 4.86 12.39 -3.53
CA TRP A 49 3.65 11.58 -3.74
C TRP A 49 2.95 12.04 -5.00
N SER A 50 2.65 11.11 -5.89
CA SER A 50 1.72 11.30 -7.00
C SER A 50 0.37 10.72 -6.65
N ARG A 51 -0.72 11.37 -7.12
CA ARG A 51 -2.09 10.94 -6.91
C ARG A 51 -2.70 10.56 -8.25
N VAL A 52 -3.16 9.34 -8.35
CA VAL A 52 -3.85 8.82 -9.53
C VAL A 52 -5.26 8.42 -9.12
N GLU A 53 -6.26 8.79 -9.93
CA GLU A 53 -7.62 8.34 -9.77
C GLU A 53 -8.03 7.51 -10.99
N LYS A 54 -8.40 6.25 -10.75
CA LYS A 54 -8.80 5.32 -11.81
C LYS A 54 -9.93 4.43 -11.29
N ASN A 55 -11.05 4.42 -12.01
CA ASN A 55 -12.23 3.62 -11.66
C ASN A 55 -12.79 3.90 -10.25
N GLY A 56 -12.70 5.15 -9.79
CA GLY A 56 -13.13 5.55 -8.45
C GLY A 56 -12.12 5.25 -7.33
N LEU A 57 -11.05 4.52 -7.61
CA LEU A 57 -9.97 4.25 -6.68
C LEU A 57 -8.95 5.39 -6.73
N ILE A 58 -8.68 5.98 -5.57
CA ILE A 58 -7.63 6.99 -5.42
C ILE A 58 -6.36 6.27 -4.97
N VAL A 59 -5.29 6.38 -5.74
CA VAL A 59 -4.01 5.76 -5.43
C VAL A 59 -2.95 6.83 -5.21
N HIS A 60 -2.33 6.79 -4.04
CA HIS A 60 -1.19 7.63 -3.70
C HIS A 60 0.09 6.81 -3.87
N TYR A 61 0.87 7.14 -4.89
CA TYR A 61 2.16 6.50 -5.17
C TYR A 61 3.31 7.29 -4.59
N ILE A 62 4.21 6.61 -3.90
CA ILE A 62 5.55 7.12 -3.65
C ILE A 62 6.52 6.41 -4.60
N TYR A 63 7.32 7.19 -5.34
CA TYR A 63 8.38 6.61 -6.15
C TYR A 63 9.54 6.18 -5.27
N LEU A 64 9.82 4.88 -5.28
CA LEU A 64 10.96 4.28 -4.61
C LEU A 64 11.62 3.28 -5.57
N PRO A 65 12.91 3.47 -5.90
CA PRO A 65 13.59 2.55 -6.78
C PRO A 65 13.68 1.17 -6.12
N TYR A 66 13.10 0.16 -6.77
CA TYR A 66 13.13 -1.23 -6.33
C TYR A 66 13.37 -2.15 -7.51
N GLY A 67 14.31 -3.07 -7.37
CA GLY A 67 14.63 -4.09 -8.36
C GLY A 67 14.95 -5.43 -7.68
N ASN A 68 14.71 -6.53 -8.40
CA ASN A 68 15.00 -7.87 -7.90
C ASN A 68 16.50 -8.17 -7.79
N ASP A 69 17.31 -7.40 -8.50
CA ASP A 69 18.77 -7.43 -8.52
C ASP A 69 19.43 -6.64 -7.38
N MET A 70 18.65 -5.88 -6.61
CA MET A 70 19.15 -5.10 -5.48
C MET A 70 19.66 -5.99 -4.34
N ALA A 71 20.78 -5.61 -3.74
CA ALA A 71 21.30 -6.23 -2.54
C ALA A 71 20.27 -6.17 -1.38
N TYR A 72 20.29 -7.15 -0.50
CA TYR A 72 19.35 -7.26 0.62
C TYR A 72 19.28 -5.99 1.49
N LEU A 73 20.43 -5.36 1.77
CA LEU A 73 20.49 -4.11 2.53
C LEU A 73 19.74 -2.97 1.83
N ASN A 74 19.90 -2.84 0.51
CA ASN A 74 19.22 -1.80 -0.26
C ASN A 74 17.70 -2.01 -0.28
N ARG A 75 17.25 -3.26 -0.37
CA ARG A 75 15.81 -3.58 -0.25
C ARG A 75 15.25 -3.18 1.11
N SER A 76 16.00 -3.44 2.18
CA SER A 76 15.60 -3.05 3.53
C SER A 76 15.51 -1.53 3.67
N ILE A 77 16.45 -0.78 3.10
CA ILE A 77 16.42 0.69 3.11
C ILE A 77 15.18 1.22 2.39
N VAL A 78 14.88 0.73 1.18
CA VAL A 78 13.68 1.11 0.42
C VAL A 78 12.41 0.81 1.22
N PHE A 79 12.39 -0.32 1.89
CA PHE A 79 11.28 -0.70 2.73
C PHE A 79 11.09 0.26 3.93
N PHE A 80 12.15 0.60 4.66
CA PHE A 80 12.09 1.57 5.76
C PHE A 80 11.72 2.97 5.26
N GLN A 81 12.19 3.37 4.10
CA GLN A 81 11.78 4.63 3.45
C GLN A 81 10.26 4.62 3.18
N PHE A 82 9.73 3.50 2.67
CA PHE A 82 8.29 3.39 2.47
C PHE A 82 7.53 3.54 3.79
N LEU A 83 7.92 2.83 4.85
CA LEU A 83 7.26 2.94 6.15
C LEU A 83 7.28 4.37 6.69
N TRP A 84 8.41 5.03 6.59
CA TRP A 84 8.59 6.40 7.05
C TRP A 84 7.63 7.36 6.32
N PHE A 85 7.69 7.37 5.00
CA PHE A 85 6.85 8.25 4.21
C PHE A 85 5.37 7.90 4.26
N ALA A 86 5.04 6.62 4.29
CA ALA A 86 3.67 6.15 4.43
C ALA A 86 3.06 6.59 5.77
N THR A 87 3.84 6.58 6.85
CA THR A 87 3.37 7.06 8.15
C THR A 87 2.92 8.52 8.07
N PHE A 88 3.75 9.42 7.56
CA PHE A 88 3.39 10.82 7.45
C PHE A 88 2.22 11.06 6.48
N LYS A 89 2.21 10.37 5.36
CA LYS A 89 1.10 10.46 4.40
C LYS A 89 -0.19 9.96 5.02
N LEU A 90 -0.15 8.84 5.70
CA LEU A 90 -1.30 8.25 6.39
C LEU A 90 -1.85 9.19 7.47
N LEU A 91 -0.98 9.86 8.22
CA LEU A 91 -1.39 10.87 9.22
C LEU A 91 -2.10 12.05 8.58
N SER A 92 -1.72 12.46 7.36
CA SER A 92 -2.34 13.58 6.65
C SER A 92 -3.69 13.24 6.00
N LEU A 93 -3.99 11.97 5.78
CA LEU A 93 -5.25 11.54 5.16
C LEU A 93 -6.35 11.38 6.23
N LYS A 94 -7.55 11.78 5.86
CA LYS A 94 -8.76 11.50 6.67
C LYS A 94 -9.33 10.14 6.26
N GLY A 95 -9.82 9.37 7.22
CA GLY A 95 -10.46 8.08 6.96
C GLY A 95 -10.96 7.44 8.23
N ASP A 96 -12.04 6.68 8.11
CA ASP A 96 -12.74 6.06 9.23
C ASP A 96 -12.14 4.71 9.61
N LEU A 97 -11.44 4.07 8.67
CA LEU A 97 -10.80 2.77 8.85
C LEU A 97 -9.50 2.69 8.05
N ILE A 98 -8.54 2.00 8.61
CA ILE A 98 -7.29 1.63 7.91
C ILE A 98 -7.29 0.14 7.69
N LEU A 99 -7.06 -0.27 6.45
CA LEU A 99 -6.77 -1.64 6.09
C LEU A 99 -5.28 -1.74 5.78
N ALA A 100 -4.53 -2.50 6.56
CA ALA A 100 -3.12 -2.76 6.30
C ALA A 100 -2.96 -4.21 5.82
N SER A 101 -2.43 -4.38 4.62
CA SER A 101 -2.25 -5.72 4.02
C SER A 101 -0.76 -6.09 4.01
N SER A 102 -0.44 -7.23 4.62
CA SER A 102 0.95 -7.75 4.71
C SER A 102 1.46 -8.15 3.32
N THR A 103 2.56 -7.91 3.01
CA THR A 103 3.94 -8.24 3.12
C THR A 103 4.80 -6.99 3.05
N PRO A 104 5.61 -6.68 4.00
CA PRO A 104 5.98 -7.37 5.23
C PRO A 104 5.11 -6.98 6.43
N LEU A 105 5.22 -7.74 7.53
CA LEU A 105 4.42 -7.56 8.77
C LEU A 105 4.48 -6.14 9.34
N THR A 106 5.59 -5.47 9.17
CA THR A 106 5.87 -4.12 9.68
C THR A 106 5.03 -3.01 9.03
N ILE A 107 4.29 -3.31 7.95
CA ILE A 107 3.35 -2.35 7.34
C ILE A 107 2.22 -1.93 8.31
N GLY A 108 2.00 -2.71 9.35
CA GLY A 108 1.08 -2.34 10.44
C GLY A 108 1.57 -1.20 11.31
N ILE A 109 2.87 -0.86 11.31
CA ILE A 109 3.45 0.21 12.15
C ILE A 109 2.81 1.57 11.82
N PRO A 110 2.74 2.04 10.58
CA PRO A 110 2.04 3.27 10.24
C PRO A 110 0.57 3.29 10.69
N ALA A 111 -0.14 2.18 10.52
CA ALA A 111 -1.53 2.05 10.95
C ALA A 111 -1.67 2.16 12.47
N LEU A 112 -0.77 1.55 13.22
CA LEU A 112 -0.73 1.60 14.69
C LEU A 112 -0.46 3.03 15.18
N ILE A 113 0.49 3.74 14.56
CA ILE A 113 0.80 5.14 14.88
C ILE A 113 -0.43 6.02 14.66
N LYS A 114 -1.11 5.87 13.51
CA LYS A 114 -2.33 6.63 13.22
C LYS A 114 -3.45 6.30 14.20
N LYS A 115 -3.60 5.04 14.59
CA LYS A 115 -4.57 4.65 15.64
C LYS A 115 -4.29 5.37 16.95
N TRP A 116 -3.03 5.47 17.36
CA TRP A 116 -2.69 6.16 18.62
C TRP A 116 -2.96 7.67 18.56
N ILE A 117 -2.61 8.32 17.44
CA ILE A 117 -2.73 9.77 17.28
C ILE A 117 -4.18 10.20 16.99
N HIS A 118 -4.85 9.54 16.02
CA HIS A 118 -6.16 9.95 15.54
C HIS A 118 -7.32 9.06 15.99
N LYS A 119 -7.04 8.00 16.77
CA LYS A 119 -8.03 7.01 17.21
C LYS A 119 -8.72 6.27 16.06
N THR A 120 -8.13 6.29 14.85
CA THR A 120 -8.66 5.58 13.68
C THR A 120 -8.44 4.08 13.85
N PRO A 121 -9.50 3.24 13.83
CA PRO A 121 -9.35 1.79 13.90
C PRO A 121 -8.60 1.26 12.67
N PHE A 122 -7.92 0.13 12.83
CA PHE A 122 -7.29 -0.54 11.71
C PHE A 122 -7.53 -2.05 11.75
N VAL A 123 -7.58 -2.63 10.56
CA VAL A 123 -7.63 -4.08 10.33
C VAL A 123 -6.33 -4.49 9.64
N TYR A 124 -5.73 -5.55 10.15
CA TYR A 124 -4.52 -6.11 9.57
C TYR A 124 -4.85 -7.40 8.82
N LEU A 125 -4.61 -7.41 7.51
CA LEU A 125 -4.77 -8.60 6.68
C LEU A 125 -3.45 -9.36 6.59
N LEU A 126 -3.38 -10.48 7.28
CA LEU A 126 -2.30 -11.45 7.13
C LEU A 126 -2.56 -12.29 5.88
N TYR A 127 -1.64 -12.20 4.93
CA TYR A 127 -1.67 -13.04 3.77
C TYR A 127 -0.78 -14.26 3.96
N GLN A 128 -1.41 -15.42 4.15
CA GLN A 128 -0.71 -16.70 4.19
C GLN A 128 -0.85 -17.37 2.82
N ASN A 129 0.24 -17.44 2.04
CA ASN A 129 0.31 -18.35 0.91
C ASN A 129 0.24 -19.77 1.46
N ARG A 130 -0.92 -20.42 1.35
CA ARG A 130 -0.95 -21.88 1.40
C ARG A 130 -0.23 -22.35 0.13
N LEU A 131 1.00 -22.78 0.27
CA LEU A 131 1.57 -23.71 -0.67
C LEU A 131 0.66 -24.95 -0.61
N SER A 132 -0.17 -25.12 -1.62
CA SER A 132 -0.85 -26.39 -1.82
C SER A 132 0.25 -27.40 -2.16
N LEU A 133 0.65 -28.17 -1.17
CA LEU A 133 1.34 -29.43 -1.40
C LEU A 133 0.30 -30.36 -2.02
N THR A 134 0.11 -30.27 -3.32
CA THR A 134 -0.54 -31.36 -4.07
C THR A 134 0.50 -32.43 -4.25
N ASN A 135 0.32 -33.51 -3.51
CA ASN A 135 0.92 -34.82 -3.81
C ASN A 135 0.48 -35.28 -5.19
#